data_96c302d415b99c8fa3776f7975f19c6f
#
_entry.id   96c302d415b99c8fa3776f7975f19c6f
#
_cell.length_a   1.000
_cell.length_b   1.000
_cell.length_c   1.000
_cell.angle_alpha   90.00
_cell.angle_beta   90.00
_cell.angle_gamma   90.00
#
_symmetry.space_group_name_H-M   'P 1'
#
loop_
_entity.id
_entity.type
_entity.pdbx_description
1 polymer ?
#
loop_
_entity_poly.entity_id
_entity_poly.type
_entity_poly.pdbx_seq_one_letter_code
_entity_poly.pdbx_strand_id
1 'polypeptide(L)'
;MHAAISGLWPALLHPLSAEGSLDTGLLLSHARAQLAAGCDGVTLFGTTGEGLAFTVAERCALLDALLAAGVGPDQVLVNISAVALGDAIALGRHALSRGVCRQMLMPPFYFNQPRDAGIVRAVGEVMDGIGNAELRVVLYHFPAISTAGFSHAAIAELARRYPQQVVGIKDSSGDLQHALDLVRAFPALSVLVGAEPQVAPVMQAGGAGSICGLANVAPHLMRRVVSAPSQVSAADAELMNQLLALLSVRPDMPFVPVYKVMLAEQSGNPDWLRVRAPLCCLEADEEQAVRQGYRAIGERLRGV
;
A
#
# COMPACT_ATOMS: atom_id res chain seq x y z
N MET A 1 -1.24 -10.15 -23.58
CA MET A 1 -1.12 -8.84 -22.90
C MET A 1 -1.14 -9.14 -21.39
N HIS A 2 -0.03 -8.91 -20.71
CA HIS A 2 0.03 -9.12 -19.26
C HIS A 2 -0.77 -8.00 -18.58
N ALA A 3 -1.73 -8.36 -17.74
CA ALA A 3 -2.64 -7.42 -17.14
C ALA A 3 -1.86 -6.38 -16.30
N ALA A 4 -1.89 -5.14 -16.76
CA ALA A 4 -1.44 -4.00 -15.96
C ALA A 4 -2.22 -3.96 -14.64
N ILE A 5 -1.58 -3.57 -13.56
CA ILE A 5 -2.29 -3.36 -12.30
C ILE A 5 -3.05 -2.03 -12.37
N SER A 6 -4.33 -2.03 -12.04
CA SER A 6 -5.17 -0.83 -12.04
C SER A 6 -6.23 -0.91 -10.95
N GLY A 7 -6.90 0.21 -10.70
CA GLY A 7 -8.02 0.28 -9.75
C GLY A 7 -7.59 0.62 -8.31
N LEU A 8 -8.39 0.19 -7.34
CA LEU A 8 -8.21 0.49 -5.92
C LEU A 8 -7.67 -0.72 -5.15
N TRP A 9 -6.51 -0.54 -4.53
CA TRP A 9 -5.79 -1.56 -3.76
C TRP A 9 -5.51 -1.06 -2.34
N PRO A 10 -6.36 -1.33 -1.34
CA PRO A 10 -6.06 -1.00 0.05
C PRO A 10 -4.71 -1.55 0.48
N ALA A 11 -3.85 -0.69 1.02
CA ALA A 11 -2.67 -1.11 1.76
C ALA A 11 -3.15 -1.59 3.14
N LEU A 12 -3.44 -2.89 3.28
CA LEU A 12 -4.10 -3.42 4.46
C LEU A 12 -3.33 -3.12 5.74
N LEU A 13 -4.06 -2.69 6.76
CA LEU A 13 -3.59 -2.69 8.15
C LEU A 13 -3.52 -4.14 8.65
N HIS A 14 -2.47 -4.46 9.40
CA HIS A 14 -2.30 -5.79 9.98
C HIS A 14 -2.64 -5.75 11.47
N PRO A 15 -3.70 -6.44 11.91
CA PRO A 15 -4.04 -6.53 13.32
C PRO A 15 -3.10 -7.49 14.05
N LEU A 16 -2.88 -7.24 15.34
CA LEU A 16 -2.04 -8.05 16.20
C LEU A 16 -2.87 -8.69 17.31
N SER A 17 -2.55 -9.93 17.67
CA SER A 17 -3.05 -10.59 18.85
C SER A 17 -2.49 -9.93 20.14
N ALA A 18 -3.00 -10.32 21.29
CA ALA A 18 -2.50 -9.85 22.58
C ALA A 18 -1.02 -10.21 22.81
N GLU A 19 -0.55 -11.30 22.20
CA GLU A 19 0.84 -11.78 22.26
C GLU A 19 1.76 -11.12 21.23
N GLY A 20 1.24 -10.18 20.41
CA GLY A 20 1.99 -9.47 19.38
C GLY A 20 2.18 -10.24 18.07
N SER A 21 1.54 -11.38 17.90
CA SER A 21 1.49 -12.12 16.65
C SER A 21 0.46 -11.52 15.70
N LEU A 22 0.54 -11.83 14.40
CA LEU A 22 -0.51 -11.45 13.44
C LEU A 22 -1.84 -12.12 13.81
N ASP A 23 -2.91 -11.31 13.94
CA ASP A 23 -4.27 -11.83 14.03
C ASP A 23 -4.79 -12.13 12.62
N THR A 24 -4.52 -13.33 12.17
CA THR A 24 -4.91 -13.79 10.84
C THR A 24 -6.42 -13.78 10.65
N GLY A 25 -7.22 -14.12 11.67
CA GLY A 25 -8.68 -14.16 11.58
C GLY A 25 -9.29 -12.77 11.32
N LEU A 26 -8.84 -11.78 12.10
CA LEU A 26 -9.28 -10.40 11.94
C LEU A 26 -8.82 -9.81 10.60
N LEU A 27 -7.58 -10.10 10.17
CA LEU A 27 -7.08 -9.66 8.87
C LEU A 27 -7.90 -10.24 7.72
N LEU A 28 -8.21 -11.55 7.74
CA LEU A 28 -9.00 -12.20 6.71
C LEU A 28 -10.40 -11.59 6.60
N SER A 29 -11.03 -11.31 7.72
CA SER A 29 -12.34 -10.63 7.75
C SER A 29 -12.26 -9.25 7.13
N HIS A 30 -11.19 -8.48 7.45
CA HIS A 30 -10.96 -7.16 6.88
C HIS A 30 -10.69 -7.21 5.38
N ALA A 31 -9.83 -8.11 4.92
CA ALA A 31 -9.53 -8.27 3.49
C ALA A 31 -10.80 -8.58 2.67
N ARG A 32 -11.64 -9.49 3.18
CA ARG A 32 -12.93 -9.82 2.54
C ARG A 32 -13.88 -8.61 2.51
N ALA A 33 -13.92 -7.83 3.59
CA ALA A 33 -14.74 -6.62 3.63
C ALA A 33 -14.28 -5.59 2.58
N GLN A 34 -12.97 -5.42 2.39
CA GLN A 34 -12.42 -4.53 1.37
C GLN A 34 -12.80 -5.00 -0.05
N LEU A 35 -12.64 -6.29 -0.34
CA LEU A 35 -13.04 -6.86 -1.62
C LEU A 35 -14.56 -6.73 -1.86
N ALA A 36 -15.38 -6.99 -0.84
CA ALA A 36 -16.83 -6.81 -0.91
C ALA A 36 -17.26 -5.35 -1.11
N ALA A 37 -16.47 -4.39 -0.61
CA ALA A 37 -16.66 -2.96 -0.86
C ALA A 37 -16.24 -2.52 -2.28
N GLY A 38 -15.82 -3.46 -3.14
CA GLY A 38 -15.49 -3.22 -4.54
C GLY A 38 -14.02 -2.83 -4.79
N CYS A 39 -13.12 -3.07 -3.84
CA CYS A 39 -11.69 -2.96 -4.13
C CYS A 39 -11.26 -4.04 -5.12
N ASP A 40 -10.33 -3.69 -6.04
CA ASP A 40 -9.87 -4.59 -7.10
C ASP A 40 -8.92 -5.68 -6.57
N GLY A 41 -8.35 -5.45 -5.40
CA GLY A 41 -7.51 -6.37 -4.67
C GLY A 41 -7.06 -5.78 -3.35
N VAL A 42 -6.10 -6.44 -2.69
CA VAL A 42 -5.53 -6.01 -1.41
C VAL A 42 -4.00 -6.02 -1.47
N THR A 43 -3.37 -5.08 -0.78
CA THR A 43 -1.91 -5.01 -0.70
C THR A 43 -1.44 -5.44 0.69
N LEU A 44 -0.62 -6.48 0.75
CA LEU A 44 -0.03 -6.99 1.98
C LEU A 44 1.35 -6.39 2.24
N PHE A 45 1.69 -6.21 3.50
CA PHE A 45 3.02 -5.83 3.98
C PHE A 45 3.55 -4.50 3.44
N GLY A 46 2.64 -3.58 3.01
CA GLY A 46 3.00 -2.19 2.76
C GLY A 46 3.38 -1.46 4.06
N THR A 47 3.73 -0.17 3.94
CA THR A 47 4.03 0.68 5.11
C THR A 47 2.86 0.75 6.08
N THR A 48 1.64 0.92 5.57
CA THR A 48 0.39 0.92 6.35
C THR A 48 0.20 -0.38 7.14
N GLY A 49 0.62 -1.51 6.57
CA GLY A 49 0.55 -2.82 7.21
C GLY A 49 1.77 -3.16 8.05
N GLU A 50 2.65 -2.21 8.39
CA GLU A 50 3.84 -2.46 9.20
C GLU A 50 4.75 -3.56 8.64
N GLY A 51 4.72 -3.76 7.30
CA GLY A 51 5.24 -4.95 6.64
C GLY A 51 6.70 -5.28 6.91
N LEU A 52 7.55 -4.26 7.12
CA LEU A 52 8.97 -4.43 7.42
C LEU A 52 9.25 -4.81 8.88
N ALA A 53 8.24 -4.76 9.76
CA ALA A 53 8.35 -5.22 11.14
C ALA A 53 8.02 -6.72 11.31
N PHE A 54 7.68 -7.42 10.21
CA PHE A 54 7.39 -8.85 10.19
C PHE A 54 8.53 -9.63 9.53
N THR A 55 8.85 -10.78 10.09
CA THR A 55 9.83 -11.72 9.54
C THR A 55 9.35 -12.29 8.20
N VAL A 56 10.28 -12.83 7.41
CA VAL A 56 9.96 -13.56 6.17
C VAL A 56 8.96 -14.69 6.44
N ALA A 57 9.14 -15.43 7.52
CA ALA A 57 8.28 -16.55 7.89
C ALA A 57 6.83 -16.09 8.19
N GLU A 58 6.66 -15.03 8.99
CA GLU A 58 5.34 -14.47 9.30
C GLU A 58 4.63 -13.96 8.03
N ARG A 59 5.37 -13.30 7.14
CA ARG A 59 4.83 -12.78 5.88
C ARG A 59 4.41 -13.89 4.93
N CYS A 60 5.18 -14.96 4.82
CA CYS A 60 4.82 -16.15 4.05
C CYS A 60 3.60 -16.87 4.63
N ALA A 61 3.57 -17.09 5.94
CA ALA A 61 2.45 -17.76 6.61
C ALA A 61 1.13 -16.99 6.47
N LEU A 62 1.17 -15.66 6.56
CA LEU A 62 -0.04 -14.85 6.38
C LEU A 62 -0.53 -14.89 4.93
N LEU A 63 0.37 -14.83 3.95
CA LEU A 63 0.00 -14.96 2.54
C LEU A 63 -0.68 -16.31 2.29
N ASP A 64 -0.10 -17.41 2.79
CA ASP A 64 -0.67 -18.74 2.68
C ASP A 64 -2.07 -18.82 3.30
N ALA A 65 -2.26 -18.25 4.48
CA ALA A 65 -3.54 -18.23 5.15
C ALA A 65 -4.60 -17.41 4.38
N LEU A 66 -4.20 -16.27 3.80
CA LEU A 66 -5.10 -15.44 2.99
C LEU A 66 -5.61 -16.20 1.75
N LEU A 67 -4.71 -16.86 1.05
CA LEU A 67 -5.06 -17.65 -0.14
C LEU A 67 -5.88 -18.88 0.22
N ALA A 68 -5.53 -19.60 1.30
CA ALA A 68 -6.31 -20.73 1.82
C ALA A 68 -7.73 -20.33 2.23
N ALA A 69 -7.93 -19.08 2.64
CA ALA A 69 -9.24 -18.53 2.96
C ALA A 69 -10.07 -18.12 1.72
N GLY A 70 -9.54 -18.35 0.51
CA GLY A 70 -10.24 -18.14 -0.76
C GLY A 70 -10.07 -16.75 -1.38
N VAL A 71 -9.13 -15.93 -0.91
CA VAL A 71 -8.75 -14.72 -1.65
C VAL A 71 -7.95 -15.16 -2.88
N GLY A 72 -8.39 -14.72 -4.05
CA GLY A 72 -7.71 -15.10 -5.30
C GLY A 72 -6.29 -14.53 -5.41
N PRO A 73 -5.31 -15.26 -5.94
CA PRO A 73 -3.94 -14.77 -6.08
C PRO A 73 -3.86 -13.51 -6.95
N ASP A 74 -4.77 -13.35 -7.89
CA ASP A 74 -4.88 -12.13 -8.72
C ASP A 74 -5.41 -10.91 -7.96
N GLN A 75 -6.00 -11.10 -6.81
CA GLN A 75 -6.50 -10.06 -5.92
C GLN A 75 -5.46 -9.66 -4.84
N VAL A 76 -4.24 -10.18 -4.93
CA VAL A 76 -3.19 -9.91 -3.94
C VAL A 76 -1.99 -9.24 -4.59
N LEU A 77 -1.56 -8.13 -4.01
CA LEU A 77 -0.28 -7.47 -4.25
C LEU A 77 0.57 -7.61 -2.99
N VAL A 78 1.73 -8.24 -3.09
CA VAL A 78 2.61 -8.46 -1.94
C VAL A 78 3.80 -7.50 -1.99
N ASN A 79 4.01 -6.70 -0.96
CA ASN A 79 5.27 -5.99 -0.81
C ASN A 79 6.36 -6.98 -0.37
N ILE A 80 7.38 -7.14 -1.18
CA ILE A 80 8.52 -8.04 -0.92
C ILE A 80 9.75 -7.32 -0.41
N SER A 81 9.68 -6.01 -0.19
CA SER A 81 10.82 -5.21 0.28
C SER A 81 11.39 -5.78 1.59
N ALA A 82 12.70 -5.83 1.65
CA ALA A 82 13.48 -6.25 2.82
C ALA A 82 14.85 -5.55 2.78
N VAL A 83 15.54 -5.48 3.92
CA VAL A 83 16.90 -4.91 3.99
C VAL A 83 17.88 -5.83 3.27
N ALA A 84 17.81 -7.14 3.53
CA ALA A 84 18.61 -8.14 2.83
C ALA A 84 17.93 -8.52 1.50
N LEU A 85 18.64 -8.44 0.38
CA LEU A 85 18.10 -8.79 -0.93
C LEU A 85 17.68 -10.27 -1.01
N GLY A 86 18.40 -11.15 -0.28
CA GLY A 86 18.03 -12.57 -0.16
C GLY A 86 16.66 -12.80 0.45
N ASP A 87 16.24 -12.00 1.42
CA ASP A 87 14.91 -12.06 2.01
C ASP A 87 13.83 -11.60 1.03
N ALA A 88 14.10 -10.53 0.26
CA ALA A 88 13.21 -10.08 -0.80
C ALA A 88 13.02 -11.16 -1.88
N ILE A 89 14.12 -11.83 -2.28
CA ILE A 89 14.09 -12.96 -3.22
C ILE A 89 13.27 -14.14 -2.65
N ALA A 90 13.47 -14.48 -1.38
CA ALA A 90 12.73 -15.56 -0.72
C ALA A 90 11.23 -15.28 -0.69
N LEU A 91 10.83 -14.06 -0.30
CA LEU A 91 9.44 -13.61 -0.31
C LEU A 91 8.84 -13.65 -1.72
N GLY A 92 9.58 -13.15 -2.70
CA GLY A 92 9.11 -13.13 -4.10
C GLY A 92 8.92 -14.53 -4.68
N ARG A 93 9.85 -15.43 -4.42
CA ARG A 93 9.72 -16.84 -4.83
C ARG A 93 8.55 -17.53 -4.15
N HIS A 94 8.35 -17.28 -2.85
CA HIS A 94 7.22 -17.84 -2.12
C HIS A 94 5.90 -17.34 -2.71
N ALA A 95 5.74 -16.03 -2.92
CA ALA A 95 4.54 -15.46 -3.51
C ALA A 95 4.22 -16.08 -4.88
N LEU A 96 5.21 -16.18 -5.75
CA LEU A 96 5.04 -16.83 -7.06
C LEU A 96 4.66 -18.31 -6.96
N SER A 97 5.24 -19.06 -6.02
CA SER A 97 4.89 -20.47 -5.80
C SER A 97 3.42 -20.66 -5.39
N ARG A 98 2.78 -19.59 -4.93
CA ARG A 98 1.36 -19.52 -4.57
C ARG A 98 0.49 -18.86 -5.65
N GLY A 99 1.05 -18.59 -6.83
CA GLY A 99 0.34 -17.94 -7.95
C GLY A 99 0.22 -16.42 -7.83
N VAL A 100 0.80 -15.79 -6.80
CA VAL A 100 0.77 -14.34 -6.64
C VAL A 100 1.91 -13.71 -7.45
N CYS A 101 1.57 -13.28 -8.67
CA CYS A 101 2.54 -12.70 -9.60
C CYS A 101 2.84 -11.23 -9.30
N ARG A 102 1.87 -10.47 -8.75
CA ARG A 102 2.02 -9.03 -8.48
C ARG A 102 2.78 -8.80 -7.19
N GLN A 103 3.92 -8.13 -7.31
CA GLN A 103 4.81 -7.86 -6.18
C GLN A 103 5.24 -6.40 -6.19
N MET A 104 5.39 -5.81 -5.01
CA MET A 104 5.81 -4.43 -4.85
C MET A 104 7.19 -4.40 -4.20
N LEU A 105 8.10 -3.57 -4.72
CA LEU A 105 9.48 -3.50 -4.27
C LEU A 105 9.94 -2.05 -4.14
N MET A 106 10.41 -1.68 -2.91
CA MET A 106 11.08 -0.41 -2.65
C MET A 106 12.53 -0.44 -3.16
N PRO A 107 13.15 0.72 -3.41
CA PRO A 107 14.61 0.76 -3.57
C PRO A 107 15.27 0.35 -2.24
N PRO A 108 16.57 -0.02 -2.25
CA PRO A 108 17.33 -0.19 -1.01
C PRO A 108 17.24 1.05 -0.12
N PHE A 109 16.92 0.88 1.16
CA PHE A 109 16.56 1.99 2.06
C PHE A 109 17.42 2.10 3.32
N TYR A 110 18.24 1.10 3.66
CA TYR A 110 19.09 1.15 4.84
C TYR A 110 20.31 2.09 4.62
N PHE A 111 20.92 2.01 3.44
CA PHE A 111 22.01 2.94 3.07
C PHE A 111 21.41 4.16 2.38
N ASN A 112 21.57 5.32 3.01
CA ASN A 112 21.01 6.58 2.55
C ASN A 112 21.56 7.01 1.18
N GLN A 113 20.71 7.56 0.34
CA GLN A 113 21.03 8.19 -0.94
C GLN A 113 21.89 7.31 -1.87
N PRO A 114 21.49 6.06 -2.14
CA PRO A 114 22.20 5.23 -3.10
C PRO A 114 22.13 5.86 -4.50
N ARG A 115 23.19 5.69 -5.28
CA ARG A 115 23.18 6.12 -6.69
C ARG A 115 22.25 5.23 -7.51
N ASP A 116 21.69 5.77 -8.59
CA ASP A 116 20.80 5.03 -9.51
C ASP A 116 21.39 3.68 -9.94
N ALA A 117 22.68 3.63 -10.27
CA ALA A 117 23.35 2.38 -10.64
C ALA A 117 23.29 1.32 -9.52
N GLY A 118 23.34 1.74 -8.25
CA GLY A 118 23.18 0.86 -7.09
C GLY A 118 21.76 0.38 -6.93
N ILE A 119 20.78 1.27 -7.11
CA ILE A 119 19.36 0.94 -7.07
C ILE A 119 19.00 -0.06 -8.18
N VAL A 120 19.38 0.25 -9.43
CA VAL A 120 19.13 -0.63 -10.59
C VAL A 120 19.78 -2.00 -10.40
N ARG A 121 21.01 -2.05 -9.87
CA ARG A 121 21.69 -3.31 -9.58
C ARG A 121 20.94 -4.12 -8.52
N ALA A 122 20.55 -3.51 -7.41
CA ALA A 122 19.89 -4.20 -6.31
C ALA A 122 18.49 -4.72 -6.72
N VAL A 123 17.69 -3.90 -7.42
CA VAL A 123 16.39 -4.34 -7.94
C VAL A 123 16.58 -5.45 -8.98
N GLY A 124 17.56 -5.31 -9.86
CA GLY A 124 17.92 -6.35 -10.84
C GLY A 124 18.32 -7.65 -10.16
N GLU A 125 19.16 -7.60 -9.12
CA GLU A 125 19.56 -8.79 -8.36
C GLU A 125 18.36 -9.51 -7.70
N VAL A 126 17.39 -8.74 -7.19
CA VAL A 126 16.14 -9.33 -6.66
C VAL A 126 15.33 -9.98 -7.78
N MET A 127 15.13 -9.29 -8.90
CA MET A 127 14.33 -9.81 -10.02
C MET A 127 14.97 -11.05 -10.66
N ASP A 128 16.28 -11.01 -10.91
CA ASP A 128 17.04 -12.14 -11.45
C ASP A 128 17.08 -13.31 -10.44
N GLY A 129 17.22 -12.99 -9.14
CA GLY A 129 17.17 -13.96 -8.07
C GLY A 129 15.81 -14.65 -7.94
N ILE A 130 14.71 -13.96 -8.17
CA ILE A 130 13.37 -14.57 -8.25
C ILE A 130 13.29 -15.47 -9.49
N GLY A 131 13.79 -14.98 -10.65
CA GLY A 131 14.04 -15.78 -11.84
C GLY A 131 12.80 -16.37 -12.51
N ASN A 132 11.67 -15.63 -12.53
CA ASN A 132 10.42 -16.12 -13.08
C ASN A 132 9.80 -15.09 -14.06
N ALA A 133 9.42 -15.54 -15.26
CA ALA A 133 8.83 -14.68 -16.30
C ALA A 133 7.43 -14.18 -15.95
N GLU A 134 6.72 -14.83 -15.02
CA GLU A 134 5.39 -14.39 -14.57
C GLU A 134 5.44 -13.28 -13.51
N LEU A 135 6.61 -12.97 -12.95
CA LEU A 135 6.80 -11.88 -12.00
C LEU A 135 6.31 -10.55 -12.58
N ARG A 136 5.54 -9.80 -11.80
CA ARG A 136 5.05 -8.47 -12.12
C ARG A 136 5.38 -7.53 -10.97
N VAL A 137 6.36 -6.66 -11.19
CA VAL A 137 6.89 -5.74 -10.18
C VAL A 137 6.28 -4.35 -10.32
N VAL A 138 5.74 -3.85 -9.24
CA VAL A 138 5.39 -2.44 -9.04
C VAL A 138 6.53 -1.81 -8.24
N LEU A 139 7.24 -0.88 -8.84
CA LEU A 139 8.29 -0.12 -8.16
C LEU A 139 7.64 0.79 -7.11
N TYR A 140 8.11 0.74 -5.87
CA TYR A 140 7.50 1.51 -4.78
C TYR A 140 8.36 2.72 -4.41
N HIS A 141 7.96 3.89 -4.88
CA HIS A 141 8.60 5.17 -4.62
C HIS A 141 7.98 5.85 -3.39
N PHE A 142 8.72 5.88 -2.27
CA PHE A 142 8.30 6.54 -1.04
C PHE A 142 9.49 7.16 -0.30
N PRO A 143 10.12 8.21 -0.87
CA PRO A 143 11.39 8.76 -0.36
C PRO A 143 11.29 9.32 1.06
N ALA A 144 10.12 9.79 1.50
CA ALA A 144 9.93 10.27 2.86
C ALA A 144 10.15 9.19 3.95
N ILE A 145 9.93 7.92 3.61
CA ILE A 145 10.12 6.78 4.54
C ILE A 145 11.41 6.02 4.21
N SER A 146 11.65 5.74 2.92
CA SER A 146 12.79 4.92 2.49
C SER A 146 14.08 5.71 2.35
N THR A 147 14.07 7.04 2.51
CA THR A 147 15.22 7.94 2.25
C THR A 147 15.83 7.83 0.86
N ALA A 148 15.34 6.91 0.04
CA ALA A 148 15.72 6.66 -1.33
C ALA A 148 14.45 6.60 -2.19
N GLY A 149 14.57 6.99 -3.46
CA GLY A 149 13.49 6.94 -4.44
C GLY A 149 13.99 6.39 -5.77
N PHE A 150 13.09 6.19 -6.70
CA PHE A 150 13.44 5.87 -8.08
C PHE A 150 13.49 7.17 -8.88
N SER A 151 14.64 7.49 -9.47
CA SER A 151 14.73 8.54 -10.49
C SER A 151 14.10 8.05 -11.81
N HIS A 152 13.72 8.97 -12.69
CA HIS A 152 13.25 8.62 -14.03
C HIS A 152 14.28 7.79 -14.80
N ALA A 153 15.59 8.05 -14.62
CA ALA A 153 16.66 7.28 -15.26
C ALA A 153 16.71 5.83 -14.73
N ALA A 154 16.57 5.63 -13.40
CA ALA A 154 16.53 4.29 -12.82
C ALA A 154 15.27 3.50 -13.27
N ILE A 155 14.11 4.16 -13.31
CA ILE A 155 12.86 3.55 -13.81
C ILE A 155 13.01 3.14 -15.28
N ALA A 156 13.51 4.04 -16.14
CA ALA A 156 13.72 3.77 -17.56
C ALA A 156 14.65 2.57 -17.77
N GLU A 157 15.75 2.51 -17.04
CA GLU A 157 16.71 1.40 -17.15
C GLU A 157 16.12 0.07 -16.68
N LEU A 158 15.36 0.07 -15.57
CA LEU A 158 14.66 -1.12 -15.08
C LEU A 158 13.58 -1.60 -16.06
N ALA A 159 12.78 -0.68 -16.59
CA ALA A 159 11.76 -1.01 -17.61
C ALA A 159 12.38 -1.54 -18.90
N ARG A 160 13.55 -1.01 -19.29
CA ARG A 160 14.30 -1.50 -20.46
C ARG A 160 14.87 -2.92 -20.24
N ARG A 161 15.39 -3.22 -19.03
CA ARG A 161 15.94 -4.54 -18.69
C ARG A 161 14.86 -5.60 -18.51
N TYR A 162 13.73 -5.21 -17.94
CA TYR A 162 12.64 -6.10 -17.55
C TYR A 162 11.29 -5.65 -18.13
N PRO A 163 11.16 -5.56 -19.47
CA PRO A 163 10.03 -4.89 -20.12
C PRO A 163 8.67 -5.57 -19.90
N GLN A 164 8.66 -6.83 -19.51
CA GLN A 164 7.43 -7.58 -19.19
C GLN A 164 7.16 -7.70 -17.71
N GLN A 165 8.17 -7.47 -16.87
CA GLN A 165 8.11 -7.72 -15.44
C GLN A 165 7.94 -6.43 -14.64
N VAL A 166 8.56 -5.32 -15.03
CA VAL A 166 8.28 -3.99 -14.45
C VAL A 166 6.99 -3.48 -15.07
N VAL A 167 5.90 -3.56 -14.30
CA VAL A 167 4.55 -3.26 -14.83
C VAL A 167 3.95 -1.96 -14.29
N GLY A 168 4.54 -1.38 -13.26
CA GLY A 168 4.00 -0.16 -12.67
C GLY A 168 4.91 0.49 -11.64
N ILE A 169 4.43 1.62 -11.16
CA ILE A 169 5.05 2.44 -10.12
C ILE A 169 3.95 2.83 -9.14
N LYS A 170 4.19 2.57 -7.85
CA LYS A 170 3.43 3.22 -6.78
C LYS A 170 4.17 4.46 -6.33
N ASP A 171 3.60 5.62 -6.56
CA ASP A 171 4.13 6.89 -6.06
C ASP A 171 3.45 7.29 -4.74
N SER A 172 4.24 7.40 -3.70
CA SER A 172 3.85 7.90 -2.37
C SER A 172 4.71 9.10 -1.95
N SER A 173 5.27 9.83 -2.92
CA SER A 173 6.09 11.02 -2.65
C SER A 173 5.28 12.17 -2.02
N GLY A 174 3.99 12.22 -2.31
CA GLY A 174 3.14 13.37 -1.96
C GLY A 174 3.32 14.56 -2.91
N ASP A 175 4.12 14.44 -3.95
CA ASP A 175 4.34 15.45 -4.99
C ASP A 175 3.47 15.15 -6.21
N LEU A 176 2.40 15.93 -6.39
CA LEU A 176 1.49 15.77 -7.53
C LEU A 176 2.22 15.93 -8.87
N GLN A 177 3.16 16.89 -8.97
CA GLN A 177 3.88 17.11 -10.22
C GLN A 177 4.75 15.90 -10.58
N HIS A 178 5.42 15.29 -9.59
CA HIS A 178 6.17 14.05 -9.79
C HIS A 178 5.29 12.92 -10.31
N ALA A 179 4.12 12.71 -9.70
CA ALA A 179 3.18 11.68 -10.16
C ALA A 179 2.70 11.91 -11.60
N LEU A 180 2.38 13.17 -11.97
CA LEU A 180 2.00 13.55 -13.33
C LEU A 180 3.15 13.38 -14.33
N ASP A 181 4.38 13.65 -13.93
CA ASP A 181 5.58 13.44 -14.75
C ASP A 181 5.83 11.95 -15.00
N LEU A 182 5.60 11.09 -14.00
CA LEU A 182 5.64 9.64 -14.16
C LEU A 182 4.62 9.14 -15.19
N VAL A 183 3.38 9.61 -15.13
CA VAL A 183 2.34 9.24 -16.13
C VAL A 183 2.77 9.62 -17.54
N ARG A 184 3.32 10.82 -17.71
CA ARG A 184 3.77 11.31 -19.03
C ARG A 184 5.00 10.57 -19.55
N ALA A 185 5.98 10.33 -18.65
CA ALA A 185 7.26 9.73 -19.04
C ALA A 185 7.17 8.22 -19.28
N PHE A 186 6.24 7.53 -18.62
CA PHE A 186 6.13 6.06 -18.66
C PHE A 186 4.72 5.58 -19.00
N PRO A 187 4.19 5.89 -20.19
CA PRO A 187 2.80 5.56 -20.57
C PRO A 187 2.54 4.04 -20.67
N ALA A 188 3.58 3.23 -20.71
CA ALA A 188 3.47 1.76 -20.70
C ALA A 188 3.40 1.17 -19.27
N LEU A 189 3.66 1.97 -18.24
CA LEU A 189 3.64 1.53 -16.86
C LEU A 189 2.36 2.01 -16.15
N SER A 190 1.81 1.18 -15.29
CA SER A 190 0.72 1.56 -14.39
C SER A 190 1.25 2.50 -13.30
N VAL A 191 0.87 3.77 -13.32
CA VAL A 191 1.18 4.71 -12.25
C VAL A 191 0.03 4.70 -11.24
N LEU A 192 0.30 4.22 -10.02
CA LEU A 192 -0.65 4.20 -8.91
C LEU A 192 -0.17 5.18 -7.82
N VAL A 193 -1.08 5.92 -7.22
CA VAL A 193 -0.72 6.89 -6.18
C VAL A 193 -1.10 6.41 -4.78
N GLY A 194 -0.24 6.72 -3.81
CA GLY A 194 -0.48 6.45 -2.40
C GLY A 194 -1.05 7.64 -1.63
N ALA A 195 -0.90 8.86 -2.15
CA ALA A 195 -1.43 10.08 -1.54
C ALA A 195 -2.84 10.36 -2.07
N GLU A 196 -3.83 10.19 -1.24
CA GLU A 196 -5.25 10.16 -1.61
C GLU A 196 -5.73 11.44 -2.33
N PRO A 197 -5.33 12.68 -1.94
CA PRO A 197 -5.74 13.89 -2.65
C PRO A 197 -5.26 13.95 -4.10
N GLN A 198 -4.22 13.20 -4.43
CA GLN A 198 -3.64 13.17 -5.78
C GLN A 198 -4.32 12.15 -6.71
N VAL A 199 -5.17 11.26 -6.17
CA VAL A 199 -5.76 10.16 -6.95
C VAL A 199 -6.57 10.71 -8.14
N ALA A 200 -7.51 11.62 -7.89
CA ALA A 200 -8.36 12.14 -8.95
C ALA A 200 -7.56 12.86 -10.06
N PRO A 201 -6.68 13.84 -9.79
CA PRO A 201 -5.92 14.51 -10.84
C PRO A 201 -4.96 13.57 -11.59
N VAL A 202 -4.34 12.60 -10.92
CA VAL A 202 -3.44 11.63 -11.58
C VAL A 202 -4.23 10.66 -12.46
N MET A 203 -5.39 10.19 -12.01
CA MET A 203 -6.29 9.35 -12.81
C MET A 203 -6.78 10.09 -14.06
N GLN A 204 -7.15 11.36 -13.96
CA GLN A 204 -7.56 12.20 -15.10
C GLN A 204 -6.43 12.39 -16.11
N ALA A 205 -5.17 12.36 -15.66
CA ALA A 205 -3.99 12.43 -16.52
C ALA A 205 -3.58 11.10 -17.17
N GLY A 206 -4.29 9.99 -16.86
CA GLY A 206 -3.97 8.66 -17.37
C GLY A 206 -3.30 7.73 -16.38
N GLY A 207 -3.32 8.06 -15.09
CA GLY A 207 -2.91 7.16 -14.02
C GLY A 207 -3.76 5.90 -13.94
N ALA A 208 -3.26 4.86 -13.29
CA ALA A 208 -3.88 3.55 -13.28
C ALA A 208 -4.75 3.26 -12.04
N GLY A 209 -4.57 3.99 -10.94
CA GLY A 209 -5.32 3.73 -9.71
C GLY A 209 -4.64 4.22 -8.45
N SER A 210 -4.99 3.58 -7.35
CA SER A 210 -4.44 3.91 -6.03
C SER A 210 -4.10 2.68 -5.21
N ILE A 211 -2.97 2.76 -4.49
CA ILE A 211 -2.60 1.83 -3.42
C ILE A 211 -2.46 2.67 -2.15
N CYS A 212 -3.50 2.79 -1.33
CA CYS A 212 -3.58 3.79 -0.27
C CYS A 212 -4.03 3.23 1.08
N GLY A 213 -3.78 4.01 2.13
CA GLY A 213 -4.15 3.69 3.51
C GLY A 213 -5.60 3.98 3.82
N LEU A 214 -6.14 5.08 3.31
CA LEU A 214 -7.49 5.55 3.61
C LEU A 214 -8.58 4.54 3.21
N ALA A 215 -8.32 3.73 2.18
CA ALA A 215 -9.26 2.70 1.75
C ALA A 215 -9.58 1.68 2.87
N ASN A 216 -8.70 1.48 3.87
CA ASN A 216 -9.00 0.62 5.02
C ASN A 216 -10.24 1.08 5.80
N VAL A 217 -10.50 2.36 5.88
CA VAL A 217 -11.59 2.96 6.68
C VAL A 217 -12.70 3.59 5.81
N ALA A 218 -12.40 3.92 4.57
CA ALA A 218 -13.35 4.56 3.64
C ALA A 218 -13.26 3.98 2.22
N PRO A 219 -13.44 2.65 2.03
CA PRO A 219 -13.26 2.01 0.72
C PRO A 219 -14.24 2.53 -0.33
N HIS A 220 -15.51 2.78 0.04
CA HIS A 220 -16.51 3.29 -0.89
C HIS A 220 -16.19 4.70 -1.40
N LEU A 221 -15.71 5.60 -0.52
CA LEU A 221 -15.24 6.93 -0.92
C LEU A 221 -14.10 6.80 -1.94
N MET A 222 -13.07 6.03 -1.60
CA MET A 222 -11.92 5.85 -2.48
C MET A 222 -12.29 5.14 -3.78
N ARG A 223 -13.25 4.21 -3.74
CA ARG A 223 -13.76 3.57 -4.96
C ARG A 223 -14.40 4.58 -5.91
N ARG A 224 -15.21 5.53 -5.41
CA ARG A 224 -15.78 6.59 -6.26
C ARG A 224 -14.69 7.47 -6.87
N VAL A 225 -13.70 7.87 -6.05
CA VAL A 225 -12.58 8.70 -6.52
C VAL A 225 -11.80 8.02 -7.65
N VAL A 226 -11.55 6.71 -7.53
CA VAL A 226 -10.83 5.94 -8.55
C VAL A 226 -11.69 5.67 -9.78
N SER A 227 -12.98 5.33 -9.59
CA SER A 227 -13.85 4.93 -10.71
C SER A 227 -14.36 6.09 -11.55
N ALA A 228 -14.55 7.26 -10.93
CA ALA A 228 -15.11 8.45 -11.58
C ALA A 228 -14.34 9.73 -11.17
N PRO A 229 -13.03 9.80 -11.50
CA PRO A 229 -12.14 10.86 -11.00
C PRO A 229 -12.56 12.28 -11.44
N SER A 230 -13.27 12.41 -12.56
CA SER A 230 -13.82 13.70 -13.02
C SER A 230 -15.15 14.08 -12.34
N GLN A 231 -15.74 13.19 -11.57
CA GLN A 231 -17.04 13.37 -10.91
C GLN A 231 -16.91 13.46 -9.38
N VAL A 232 -15.68 13.55 -8.85
CA VAL A 232 -15.45 13.72 -7.42
C VAL A 232 -16.12 14.99 -6.95
N SER A 233 -17.12 14.86 -6.07
CA SER A 233 -17.87 15.98 -5.55
C SER A 233 -17.06 16.78 -4.53
N ALA A 234 -17.44 18.04 -4.31
CA ALA A 234 -16.86 18.85 -3.23
C ALA A 234 -17.08 18.19 -1.85
N ALA A 235 -18.20 17.50 -1.68
CA ALA A 235 -18.48 16.77 -0.44
C ALA A 235 -17.56 15.55 -0.26
N ASP A 236 -17.24 14.80 -1.33
CA ASP A 236 -16.26 13.69 -1.28
C ASP A 236 -14.84 14.21 -0.97
N ALA A 237 -14.44 15.32 -1.60
CA ALA A 237 -13.14 15.92 -1.35
C ALA A 237 -13.03 16.43 0.10
N GLU A 238 -14.07 17.09 0.61
CA GLU A 238 -14.10 17.55 1.99
C GLU A 238 -14.10 16.38 2.98
N LEU A 239 -14.87 15.31 2.72
CA LEU A 239 -14.88 14.11 3.56
C LEU A 239 -13.50 13.45 3.60
N MET A 240 -12.84 13.34 2.46
CA MET A 240 -11.48 12.82 2.38
C MET A 240 -10.50 13.70 3.19
N ASN A 241 -10.55 15.02 3.02
CA ASN A 241 -9.69 15.95 3.76
C ASN A 241 -9.90 15.86 5.26
N GLN A 242 -11.13 15.73 5.74
CA GLN A 242 -11.44 15.56 7.16
C GLN A 242 -10.89 14.25 7.73
N LEU A 243 -10.99 13.15 7.00
CA LEU A 243 -10.40 11.87 7.41
C LEU A 243 -8.88 11.97 7.47
N LEU A 244 -8.26 12.58 6.46
CA LEU A 244 -6.81 12.76 6.42
C LEU A 244 -6.31 13.74 7.49
N ALA A 245 -7.09 14.75 7.86
CA ALA A 245 -6.75 15.68 8.94
C ALA A 245 -6.58 14.98 10.29
N LEU A 246 -7.30 13.87 10.52
CA LEU A 246 -7.12 13.06 11.74
C LEU A 246 -5.71 12.44 11.82
N LEU A 247 -5.05 12.19 10.69
CA LEU A 247 -3.68 11.63 10.68
C LEU A 247 -2.66 12.61 11.25
N SER A 248 -2.99 13.90 11.33
CA SER A 248 -2.14 14.95 11.87
C SER A 248 -2.26 15.16 13.38
N VAL A 249 -3.04 14.33 14.07
CA VAL A 249 -3.17 14.41 15.54
C VAL A 249 -1.80 14.26 16.21
N ARG A 250 -0.91 13.51 15.56
CA ARG A 250 0.48 13.34 15.96
C ARG A 250 1.40 13.40 14.73
N PRO A 251 1.87 14.60 14.35
CA PRO A 251 2.62 14.79 13.10
C PRO A 251 4.02 14.14 13.09
N ASP A 252 4.59 13.84 14.25
CA ASP A 252 5.88 13.16 14.43
C ASP A 252 5.77 11.62 14.42
N MET A 253 4.56 11.08 14.34
CA MET A 253 4.31 9.64 14.26
C MET A 253 3.85 9.19 12.87
N PRO A 254 4.22 7.96 12.48
CA PRO A 254 3.58 7.32 11.34
C PRO A 254 2.07 7.24 11.52
N PHE A 255 1.34 7.42 10.44
CA PHE A 255 -0.14 7.44 10.39
C PHE A 255 -0.83 6.11 10.80
N VAL A 256 -0.08 5.02 10.92
CA VAL A 256 -0.62 3.66 11.16
C VAL A 256 -1.46 3.57 12.44
N PRO A 257 -1.00 4.06 13.61
CA PRO A 257 -1.80 4.00 14.84
C PRO A 257 -3.13 4.73 14.71
N VAL A 258 -3.15 5.85 13.98
CA VAL A 258 -4.38 6.64 13.76
C VAL A 258 -5.40 5.87 12.94
N TYR A 259 -4.99 5.25 11.83
CA TYR A 259 -5.88 4.38 11.05
C TYR A 259 -6.40 3.20 11.88
N LYS A 260 -5.57 2.62 12.74
CA LYS A 260 -5.98 1.53 13.63
C LYS A 260 -7.04 1.98 14.64
N VAL A 261 -6.93 3.19 15.19
CA VAL A 261 -7.98 3.77 16.05
C VAL A 261 -9.27 4.00 15.28
N MET A 262 -9.21 4.48 14.04
CA MET A 262 -10.39 4.62 13.18
C MET A 262 -11.07 3.26 12.93
N LEU A 263 -10.30 2.20 12.62
CA LEU A 263 -10.86 0.84 12.46
C LEU A 263 -11.43 0.28 13.76
N ALA A 264 -10.77 0.50 14.90
CA ALA A 264 -11.27 0.10 16.19
C ALA A 264 -12.61 0.78 16.50
N GLU A 265 -12.74 2.06 16.19
CA GLU A 265 -13.97 2.81 16.36
C GLU A 265 -15.07 2.33 15.40
N GLN A 266 -14.73 2.09 14.15
CA GLN A 266 -15.66 1.64 13.10
C GLN A 266 -16.22 0.26 13.38
N SER A 267 -15.36 -0.67 13.83
CA SER A 267 -15.71 -2.08 14.04
C SER A 267 -16.15 -2.40 15.45
N GLY A 268 -15.92 -1.51 16.42
CA GLY A 268 -16.08 -1.78 17.83
C GLY A 268 -15.06 -2.78 18.39
N ASN A 269 -14.02 -3.13 17.64
CA ASN A 269 -13.03 -4.13 18.03
C ASN A 269 -11.71 -3.47 18.48
N PRO A 270 -11.35 -3.52 19.78
CA PRO A 270 -10.13 -2.92 20.31
C PRO A 270 -8.84 -3.66 19.87
N ASP A 271 -8.92 -4.85 19.30
CA ASP A 271 -7.75 -5.60 18.82
C ASP A 271 -7.03 -4.88 17.68
N TRP A 272 -7.69 -3.95 17.01
CA TRP A 272 -7.05 -3.07 16.04
C TRP A 272 -6.03 -2.09 16.61
N LEU A 273 -6.10 -1.75 17.90
CA LEU A 273 -5.25 -0.70 18.49
C LEU A 273 -3.77 -1.07 18.58
N ARG A 274 -3.43 -2.36 18.53
CA ARG A 274 -2.05 -2.82 18.70
C ARG A 274 -1.20 -2.54 17.48
N VAL A 275 0.01 -2.03 17.71
CA VAL A 275 1.04 -1.82 16.71
C VAL A 275 2.32 -2.56 17.09
N ARG A 276 3.16 -2.84 16.10
CA ARG A 276 4.46 -3.47 16.32
C ARG A 276 5.55 -2.40 16.54
N ALA A 277 6.45 -2.65 17.46
CA ALA A 277 7.63 -1.79 17.62
C ALA A 277 8.41 -1.66 16.29
N PRO A 278 8.96 -0.49 15.98
CA PRO A 278 9.15 0.68 16.85
C PRO A 278 7.94 1.62 16.95
N LEU A 279 6.81 1.31 16.30
CA LEU A 279 5.60 2.11 16.46
C LEU A 279 5.07 2.03 17.89
N CYS A 280 4.45 3.12 18.34
CA CYS A 280 3.74 3.20 19.60
C CYS A 280 2.24 3.40 19.34
N CYS A 281 1.40 2.90 20.24
CA CYS A 281 -0.01 3.28 20.26
C CYS A 281 -0.14 4.80 20.53
N LEU A 282 -1.26 5.38 20.19
CA LEU A 282 -1.59 6.75 20.58
C LEU A 282 -1.75 6.84 22.10
N GLU A 283 -1.42 8.00 22.65
CA GLU A 283 -1.74 8.32 24.04
C GLU A 283 -3.27 8.47 24.21
N ALA A 284 -3.76 8.35 25.43
CA ALA A 284 -5.21 8.28 25.69
C ALA A 284 -6.00 9.49 25.18
N ASP A 285 -5.43 10.70 25.28
CA ASP A 285 -6.03 11.94 24.80
C ASP A 285 -5.99 12.03 23.28
N GLU A 286 -4.92 11.59 22.64
CA GLU A 286 -4.76 11.49 21.19
C GLU A 286 -5.76 10.48 20.60
N GLU A 287 -5.84 9.27 21.19
CA GLU A 287 -6.81 8.25 20.80
C GLU A 287 -8.23 8.79 20.91
N GLN A 288 -8.56 9.46 22.01
CA GLN A 288 -9.88 10.05 22.22
C GLN A 288 -10.19 11.12 21.18
N ALA A 289 -9.23 11.98 20.82
CA ALA A 289 -9.40 13.00 19.79
C ALA A 289 -9.70 12.37 18.43
N VAL A 290 -8.96 11.32 18.03
CA VAL A 290 -9.20 10.58 16.78
C VAL A 290 -10.58 9.94 16.79
N ARG A 291 -10.99 9.28 17.87
CA ARG A 291 -12.31 8.65 18.00
C ARG A 291 -13.45 9.67 17.87
N GLN A 292 -13.34 10.80 18.57
CA GLN A 292 -14.33 11.87 18.50
C GLN A 292 -14.43 12.47 17.07
N GLY A 293 -13.28 12.79 16.48
CA GLY A 293 -13.23 13.28 15.11
C GLY A 293 -13.82 12.29 14.10
N TYR A 294 -13.47 11.01 14.21
CA TYR A 294 -13.99 9.96 13.33
C TYR A 294 -15.51 9.76 13.49
N ARG A 295 -16.05 9.79 14.72
CA ARG A 295 -17.50 9.73 14.98
C ARG A 295 -18.24 10.88 14.33
N ALA A 296 -17.72 12.10 14.45
CA ALA A 296 -18.32 13.29 13.84
C ALA A 296 -18.40 13.19 12.30
N ILE A 297 -17.47 12.44 11.69
CA ILE A 297 -17.44 12.17 10.25
C ILE A 297 -18.31 10.94 9.89
N GLY A 298 -18.43 9.97 10.79
CA GLY A 298 -18.93 8.61 10.54
C GLY A 298 -20.37 8.52 10.05
N GLU A 299 -21.24 9.46 10.39
CA GLU A 299 -22.62 9.51 9.85
C GLU A 299 -22.63 9.74 8.34
N ARG A 300 -21.69 10.56 7.83
CA ARG A 300 -21.54 10.83 6.40
C ARG A 300 -20.92 9.65 5.65
N LEU A 301 -20.06 8.86 6.30
CA LEU A 301 -19.49 7.63 5.72
C LEU A 301 -20.54 6.54 5.51
N ARG A 302 -21.59 6.50 6.35
CA ARG A 302 -22.68 5.51 6.25
C ARG A 302 -23.74 5.88 5.22
N GLY A 303 -23.85 7.15 4.85
CA GLY A 303 -24.78 7.65 3.84
C GLY A 303 -24.19 7.66 2.41
N VAL A 304 -23.01 7.15 2.28
CA VAL A 304 -22.21 7.13 1.06
C VAL A 304 -21.81 5.67 0.75
#